data_99b76c5692dd0c40dfbc843fa9bc9ff3
#
_entry.id   99b76c5692dd0c40dfbc843fa9bc9ff3
#
_cell.length_a   1.000
_cell.length_b   1.000
_cell.length_c   1.000
_cell.angle_alpha   90.00
_cell.angle_beta   90.00
_cell.angle_gamma   90.00
#
_symmetry.space_group_name_H-M   'P 1'
#
loop_
_entity.id
_entity.type
_entity.pdbx_description
1 polymer ?
#
loop_
_entity_poly.entity_id
_entity_poly.type
_entity_poly.pdbx_seq_one_letter_code
_entity_poly.pdbx_strand_id
1 'polypeptide(L)'
;HDAPDAIRASRSWPTILDQHDFDLFDVVPSSGVIPDGVSAGDLGNLDVVDDAAPEITAENRRRIREAITAMLEAGTSPFVLGGDDSVPIPVLESYCGFEGGPISILQIDAHIDWRDEVGGETQGLSSNMRRASEMAHVGSIVQLAAVSLRIWRPPAETMQSPSSRRRISPLRAAVKRQ
;
A
#
# COMPACT_ATOMS: atom_id res chain seq x y z
N HIS A 1 -12.95 -12.25 -0.10
CA HIS A 1 -11.81 -13.16 -0.26
C HIS A 1 -11.38 -13.35 -1.70
N ASP A 2 -12.33 -13.45 -2.64
CA ASP A 2 -12.05 -13.90 -4.01
C ASP A 2 -11.62 -12.78 -4.97
N ALA A 3 -11.58 -11.53 -4.51
CA ALA A 3 -11.26 -10.40 -5.39
C ALA A 3 -9.86 -10.48 -6.02
N PRO A 4 -8.77 -10.84 -5.32
CA PRO A 4 -7.46 -10.99 -5.95
C PRO A 4 -7.44 -12.08 -7.02
N ASP A 5 -8.09 -13.22 -6.76
CA ASP A 5 -8.17 -14.32 -7.73
C ASP A 5 -9.04 -13.97 -8.92
N ALA A 6 -10.14 -13.25 -8.72
CA ALA A 6 -10.97 -12.74 -9.80
C ALA A 6 -10.21 -11.74 -10.68
N ILE A 7 -9.40 -10.88 -10.09
CA ILE A 7 -8.54 -9.93 -10.81
C ILE A 7 -7.50 -10.70 -11.64
N ARG A 8 -6.80 -11.68 -11.04
CA ARG A 8 -5.83 -12.53 -11.78
C ARG A 8 -6.48 -13.34 -12.90
N ALA A 9 -7.68 -13.85 -12.66
CA ALA A 9 -8.44 -14.61 -13.66
C ALA A 9 -9.01 -13.74 -14.78
N SER A 10 -9.11 -12.44 -14.58
CA SER A 10 -9.55 -11.47 -15.58
C SER A 10 -8.49 -11.29 -16.67
N ARG A 11 -8.50 -12.18 -17.65
CA ARG A 11 -7.52 -12.19 -18.76
C ARG A 11 -7.72 -11.06 -19.78
N SER A 12 -8.54 -10.06 -19.48
CA SER A 12 -8.78 -8.93 -20.38
C SER A 12 -7.57 -8.00 -20.51
N TRP A 13 -6.68 -7.97 -19.54
CA TRP A 13 -5.52 -7.08 -19.53
C TRP A 13 -4.50 -7.36 -20.64
N PRO A 14 -4.00 -8.61 -20.83
CA PRO A 14 -3.08 -8.89 -21.92
C PRO A 14 -3.66 -8.56 -23.29
N THR A 15 -4.93 -8.90 -23.48
CA THR A 15 -5.61 -8.68 -24.78
C THR A 15 -5.81 -7.19 -25.10
N ILE A 16 -6.07 -6.37 -24.09
CA ILE A 16 -6.20 -4.91 -24.27
C ILE A 16 -4.83 -4.30 -24.55
N LEU A 17 -3.81 -4.68 -23.81
CA LEU A 17 -2.45 -4.19 -23.98
C LEU A 17 -1.84 -4.62 -25.32
N ASP A 18 -2.05 -5.87 -25.72
CA ASP A 18 -1.59 -6.40 -27.01
C ASP A 18 -2.32 -5.80 -28.23
N GLN A 19 -3.58 -5.37 -28.05
CA GLN A 19 -4.40 -4.86 -29.15
C GLN A 19 -4.24 -3.36 -29.39
N HIS A 20 -3.81 -2.59 -28.41
CA HIS A 20 -3.93 -1.14 -28.48
C HIS A 20 -2.61 -0.38 -28.42
N ASP A 21 -1.50 -1.03 -28.14
CA ASP A 21 -0.15 -0.42 -28.13
C ASP A 21 -0.13 0.98 -27.46
N PHE A 22 -0.96 1.17 -26.43
CA PHE A 22 -0.97 2.39 -25.66
C PHE A 22 -0.68 2.17 -24.19
N ASP A 23 0.10 3.06 -23.65
CA ASP A 23 0.28 3.19 -22.20
C ASP A 23 -1.07 3.54 -21.57
N LEU A 24 -1.44 2.84 -20.51
CA LEU A 24 -2.70 3.02 -19.78
C LEU A 24 -2.93 4.48 -19.37
N PHE A 25 -1.87 5.27 -19.28
CA PHE A 25 -1.91 6.66 -18.87
C PHE A 25 -1.58 7.67 -19.98
N ASP A 26 -1.21 7.21 -21.16
CA ASP A 26 -0.82 8.05 -22.30
C ASP A 26 0.18 9.18 -21.93
N VAL A 27 0.94 8.96 -20.84
CA VAL A 27 1.84 9.98 -20.27
C VAL A 27 3.24 9.85 -20.83
N VAL A 28 3.61 8.66 -21.28
CA VAL A 28 4.91 8.41 -21.92
C VAL A 28 4.70 7.57 -23.18
N PRO A 29 4.61 8.18 -24.35
CA PRO A 29 4.54 7.45 -25.61
C PRO A 29 5.75 6.52 -25.73
N SER A 30 5.52 5.25 -26.04
CA SER A 30 6.54 4.23 -26.31
C SER A 30 7.23 3.55 -25.13
N SER A 31 6.90 3.83 -23.89
CA SER A 31 7.30 2.93 -22.80
C SER A 31 6.20 1.90 -22.54
N GLY A 32 6.53 0.63 -22.43
CA GLY A 32 5.59 -0.38 -21.99
C GLY A 32 5.01 -0.02 -20.60
N VAL A 33 3.92 -0.65 -20.19
CA VAL A 33 3.27 -0.44 -18.89
C VAL A 33 4.24 -0.64 -17.72
N ILE A 34 5.24 -1.50 -17.93
CA ILE A 34 6.35 -1.70 -16.99
C ILE A 34 7.60 -1.13 -17.66
N PRO A 35 8.25 -0.10 -17.09
CA PRO A 35 9.47 0.47 -17.65
C PRO A 35 10.58 -0.56 -17.82
N ASP A 36 11.44 -0.37 -18.80
CA ASP A 36 12.61 -1.22 -19.01
C ASP A 36 13.49 -1.27 -17.76
N GLY A 37 13.87 -2.49 -17.38
CA GLY A 37 14.69 -2.73 -16.20
C GLY A 37 13.89 -2.85 -14.88
N VAL A 38 12.58 -2.70 -14.91
CA VAL A 38 11.70 -3.01 -13.79
C VAL A 38 11.13 -4.43 -14.00
N SER A 39 11.11 -5.23 -12.96
CA SER A 39 10.46 -6.54 -12.96
C SER A 39 9.30 -6.53 -11.96
N ALA A 40 8.18 -7.10 -12.35
CA ALA A 40 7.06 -7.35 -11.48
C ALA A 40 6.93 -8.86 -11.23
N GLY A 41 6.56 -9.22 -10.01
CA GLY A 41 6.30 -10.61 -9.62
C GLY A 41 5.01 -10.69 -8.80
N ASP A 42 4.28 -11.76 -8.98
CA ASP A 42 3.09 -12.07 -8.19
C ASP A 42 3.47 -13.08 -7.10
N LEU A 43 3.31 -12.71 -5.85
CA LEU A 43 3.59 -13.57 -4.69
C LEU A 43 2.41 -14.47 -4.31
N GLY A 44 1.31 -14.37 -5.03
CA GLY A 44 0.09 -15.10 -4.72
C GLY A 44 -0.70 -14.48 -3.56
N ASN A 45 -1.65 -15.24 -3.04
CA ASN A 45 -2.47 -14.82 -1.91
C ASN A 45 -1.76 -15.07 -0.60
N LEU A 46 -1.91 -14.16 0.35
CA LEU A 46 -1.58 -14.43 1.74
C LEU A 46 -2.64 -15.37 2.34
N ASP A 47 -2.17 -16.27 3.20
CA ASP A 47 -3.05 -17.17 3.96
C ASP A 47 -3.74 -16.37 5.09
N VAL A 48 -4.80 -15.65 4.73
CA VAL A 48 -5.65 -14.89 5.64
C VAL A 48 -7.02 -15.55 5.75
N VAL A 49 -7.61 -15.49 6.93
CA VAL A 49 -8.89 -16.13 7.25
C VAL A 49 -9.99 -15.08 7.29
N ASP A 50 -11.11 -15.37 6.64
CA ASP A 50 -12.31 -14.53 6.67
C ASP A 50 -13.12 -14.81 7.94
N ASP A 51 -12.70 -14.21 9.03
CA ASP A 51 -13.35 -14.33 10.32
C ASP A 51 -13.15 -13.02 11.10
N ALA A 52 -14.22 -12.55 11.74
CA ALA A 52 -14.22 -11.31 12.51
C ALA A 52 -13.73 -11.50 13.97
N ALA A 53 -13.39 -12.72 14.38
CA ALA A 53 -12.85 -12.95 15.73
C ALA A 53 -11.57 -12.11 15.94
N PRO A 54 -11.44 -11.41 17.08
CA PRO A 54 -10.32 -10.49 17.33
C PRO A 54 -8.94 -11.13 17.16
N GLU A 55 -8.79 -12.37 17.59
CA GLU A 55 -7.55 -13.13 17.45
C GLU A 55 -7.22 -13.45 16.00
N ILE A 56 -8.22 -13.76 15.17
CA ILE A 56 -8.06 -14.03 13.76
C ILE A 56 -7.69 -12.76 13.00
N THR A 57 -8.39 -11.66 13.27
CA THR A 57 -8.08 -10.37 12.64
C THR A 57 -6.70 -9.87 13.04
N ALA A 58 -6.26 -10.08 14.27
CA ALA A 58 -4.92 -9.75 14.74
C ALA A 58 -3.85 -10.59 14.01
N GLU A 59 -4.09 -11.88 13.84
CA GLU A 59 -3.20 -12.78 13.11
C GLU A 59 -3.12 -12.41 11.63
N ASN A 60 -4.24 -12.11 10.98
CA ASN A 60 -4.27 -11.63 9.61
C ASN A 60 -3.42 -10.35 9.44
N ARG A 61 -3.57 -9.37 10.32
CA ARG A 61 -2.76 -8.14 10.33
C ARG A 61 -1.27 -8.44 10.50
N ARG A 62 -0.92 -9.39 11.37
CA ARG A 62 0.47 -9.83 11.55
C ARG A 62 1.05 -10.39 10.25
N ARG A 63 0.33 -11.30 9.58
CA ARG A 63 0.75 -11.93 8.31
C ARG A 63 0.94 -10.90 7.20
N ILE A 64 0.01 -9.97 7.06
CA ILE A 64 0.13 -8.88 6.08
C ILE A 64 1.39 -8.06 6.37
N ARG A 65 1.58 -7.62 7.61
CA ARG A 65 2.74 -6.82 8.00
C ARG A 65 4.06 -7.53 7.74
N GLU A 66 4.17 -8.80 8.07
CA GLU A 66 5.38 -9.59 7.84
C GLU A 66 5.70 -9.72 6.35
N ALA A 67 4.70 -10.00 5.51
CA ALA A 67 4.89 -10.10 4.08
C ALA A 67 5.35 -8.77 3.47
N ILE A 68 4.70 -7.66 3.82
CA ILE A 68 5.08 -6.34 3.32
C ILE A 68 6.46 -5.93 3.82
N THR A 69 6.77 -6.20 5.08
CA THR A 69 8.11 -5.92 5.63
C THR A 69 9.19 -6.67 4.88
N ALA A 70 8.98 -7.96 4.60
CA ALA A 70 9.93 -8.76 3.82
C ALA A 70 10.13 -8.23 2.40
N MET A 71 9.06 -7.76 1.74
CA MET A 71 9.14 -7.12 0.43
C MET A 71 9.97 -5.83 0.48
N LEU A 72 9.72 -4.98 1.46
CA LEU A 72 10.44 -3.72 1.65
C LEU A 72 11.92 -3.98 1.98
N GLU A 73 12.24 -4.96 2.82
CA GLU A 73 13.62 -5.36 3.14
C GLU A 73 14.36 -5.91 1.92
N ALA A 74 13.65 -6.56 1.00
CA ALA A 74 14.18 -6.98 -0.29
C ALA A 74 14.36 -5.83 -1.30
N GLY A 75 13.99 -4.61 -0.94
CA GLY A 75 14.08 -3.43 -1.81
C GLY A 75 13.02 -3.38 -2.91
N THR A 76 11.91 -4.11 -2.74
CA THR A 76 10.79 -4.10 -3.70
C THR A 76 9.71 -3.12 -3.26
N SER A 77 8.93 -2.65 -4.23
CA SER A 77 7.75 -1.82 -3.98
C SER A 77 6.50 -2.71 -3.92
N PRO A 78 5.82 -2.80 -2.78
CA PRO A 78 4.61 -3.60 -2.67
C PRO A 78 3.46 -3.02 -3.51
N PHE A 79 2.78 -3.90 -4.25
CA PHE A 79 1.48 -3.63 -4.85
C PHE A 79 0.48 -4.61 -4.25
N VAL A 80 -0.49 -4.11 -3.50
CA VAL A 80 -1.39 -4.92 -2.69
C VAL A 80 -2.78 -4.92 -3.30
N LEU A 81 -3.30 -6.11 -3.58
CA LEU A 81 -4.69 -6.32 -3.94
C LEU A 81 -5.42 -6.79 -2.68
N GLY A 82 -6.25 -5.94 -2.14
CA GLY A 82 -6.91 -6.21 -0.87
C GLY A 82 -8.37 -6.60 -1.00
N GLY A 83 -8.90 -7.15 0.10
CA GLY A 83 -10.30 -7.49 0.27
C GLY A 83 -11.11 -6.32 0.81
N ASP A 84 -10.79 -5.84 1.99
CA ASP A 84 -11.46 -4.71 2.61
C ASP A 84 -10.48 -3.60 2.98
N ASP A 85 -11.02 -2.47 3.39
CA ASP A 85 -10.27 -1.24 3.63
C ASP A 85 -9.56 -1.20 5.00
N SER A 86 -9.52 -2.30 5.75
CA SER A 86 -8.66 -2.47 6.92
C SER A 86 -7.22 -2.85 6.55
N VAL A 87 -7.00 -3.41 5.36
CA VAL A 87 -5.69 -3.83 4.84
C VAL A 87 -4.65 -2.70 4.83
N PRO A 88 -4.96 -1.45 4.54
CA PRO A 88 -3.99 -0.36 4.61
C PRO A 88 -3.30 -0.20 5.96
N ILE A 89 -3.96 -0.54 7.08
CA ILE A 89 -3.38 -0.37 8.42
C ILE A 89 -2.07 -1.17 8.59
N PRO A 90 -2.08 -2.52 8.48
CA PRO A 90 -0.85 -3.31 8.61
C PRO A 90 0.16 -3.05 7.49
N VAL A 91 -0.29 -2.65 6.29
CA VAL A 91 0.61 -2.24 5.22
C VAL A 91 1.38 -0.98 5.62
N LEU A 92 0.71 0.05 6.11
CA LEU A 92 1.34 1.29 6.54
C LEU A 92 2.24 1.09 7.77
N GLU A 93 1.86 0.23 8.71
CA GLU A 93 2.69 -0.15 9.86
C GLU A 93 4.04 -0.73 9.42
N SER A 94 4.09 -1.44 8.30
CA SER A 94 5.31 -2.07 7.78
C SER A 94 6.37 -1.05 7.34
N TYR A 95 6.00 0.19 7.08
CA TYR A 95 6.93 1.26 6.75
C TYR A 95 7.62 1.89 7.98
N CYS A 96 7.31 1.42 9.18
CA CYS A 96 7.97 1.88 10.40
C CYS A 96 9.46 1.52 10.37
N GLY A 97 10.31 2.51 10.52
CA GLY A 97 11.77 2.32 10.54
C GLY A 97 12.45 2.24 9.17
N PHE A 98 11.72 2.35 8.07
CA PHE A 98 12.34 2.48 6.75
C PHE A 98 12.92 3.87 6.52
N GLU A 99 14.12 3.92 5.92
CA GLU A 99 14.81 5.17 5.61
C GLU A 99 14.16 5.84 4.38
N GLY A 100 14.12 7.15 4.40
CA GLY A 100 13.55 7.95 3.31
C GLY A 100 12.74 9.13 3.82
N GLY A 101 12.57 9.24 5.12
CA GLY A 101 11.76 10.27 5.77
C GLY A 101 10.32 9.80 5.98
N PRO A 102 9.48 10.68 6.48
CA PRO A 102 8.07 10.37 6.67
C PRO A 102 7.42 10.05 5.32
N ILE A 103 6.60 8.99 5.29
CA ILE A 103 5.80 8.66 4.10
C ILE A 103 4.63 9.64 3.97
N SER A 104 4.25 9.91 2.73
CA SER A 104 3.03 10.64 2.42
C SER A 104 2.01 9.68 1.83
N ILE A 105 0.75 9.83 2.23
CA ILE A 105 -0.35 8.99 1.78
C ILE A 105 -1.23 9.81 0.84
N LEU A 106 -1.56 9.25 -0.31
CA LEU A 106 -2.64 9.72 -1.17
C LEU A 106 -3.75 8.67 -1.14
N GLN A 107 -4.86 8.99 -0.49
CA GLN A 107 -6.07 8.18 -0.53
C GLN A 107 -7.01 8.71 -1.61
N ILE A 108 -7.47 7.81 -2.48
CA ILE A 108 -8.51 8.10 -3.48
C ILE A 108 -9.68 7.20 -3.13
N ASP A 109 -10.66 7.75 -2.44
CA ASP A 109 -11.79 7.03 -1.87
C ASP A 109 -13.02 7.93 -1.77
N ALA A 110 -14.21 7.34 -1.75
CA ALA A 110 -15.46 8.07 -1.49
C ALA A 110 -15.61 8.49 -0.01
N HIS A 111 -14.90 7.83 0.90
CA HIS A 111 -14.94 8.06 2.33
C HIS A 111 -13.62 8.63 2.86
N ILE A 112 -13.64 9.12 4.07
CA ILE A 112 -12.44 9.70 4.70
C ILE A 112 -11.79 8.77 5.73
N ASP A 113 -12.46 7.70 6.14
CA ASP A 113 -12.01 6.64 7.05
C ASP A 113 -11.32 7.16 8.32
N TRP A 114 -11.98 8.12 8.95
CA TRP A 114 -11.44 8.86 10.09
C TRP A 114 -12.15 8.55 11.41
N ARG A 115 -12.83 7.39 11.49
CA ARG A 115 -13.50 6.99 12.72
C ARG A 115 -12.46 6.49 13.73
N ASP A 116 -12.70 6.80 14.99
CA ASP A 116 -11.83 6.30 16.06
C ASP A 116 -12.11 4.82 16.32
N GLU A 117 -13.39 4.47 16.37
CA GLU A 117 -13.85 3.08 16.51
C GLU A 117 -15.20 2.87 15.83
N VAL A 118 -15.54 1.61 15.57
CA VAL A 118 -16.88 1.16 15.19
C VAL A 118 -17.19 -0.14 15.93
N GLY A 119 -18.11 -0.08 16.87
CA GLY A 119 -18.51 -1.27 17.66
C GLY A 119 -17.37 -1.88 18.51
N GLY A 120 -16.43 -1.06 18.97
CA GLY A 120 -15.25 -1.48 19.71
C GLY A 120 -14.04 -1.84 18.84
N GLU A 121 -14.20 -1.93 17.51
CA GLU A 121 -13.09 -2.18 16.59
C GLU A 121 -12.44 -0.85 16.16
N THR A 122 -11.17 -0.69 16.50
CA THR A 122 -10.38 0.51 16.19
C THR A 122 -9.55 0.38 14.91
N GLN A 123 -9.37 -0.84 14.40
CA GLN A 123 -8.57 -1.15 13.23
C GLN A 123 -9.41 -1.65 12.05
N GLY A 124 -10.66 -1.25 12.02
CA GLY A 124 -11.60 -1.60 10.97
C GLY A 124 -11.50 -0.71 9.73
N LEU A 125 -12.28 -1.06 8.73
CA LEU A 125 -12.30 -0.44 7.39
C LEU A 125 -12.58 1.08 7.40
N SER A 126 -13.26 1.62 8.40
CA SER A 126 -13.57 3.06 8.50
C SER A 126 -12.56 3.86 9.34
N SER A 127 -11.46 3.23 9.78
CA SER A 127 -10.49 3.80 10.71
C SER A 127 -9.07 3.87 10.14
N ASN A 128 -8.83 3.42 8.92
CA ASN A 128 -7.51 3.26 8.36
C ASN A 128 -6.72 4.59 8.31
N MET A 129 -7.31 5.68 7.86
CA MET A 129 -6.64 6.98 7.81
C MET A 129 -6.50 7.61 9.20
N ARG A 130 -7.43 7.33 10.11
CA ARG A 130 -7.27 7.72 11.51
C ARG A 130 -6.07 7.01 12.13
N ARG A 131 -5.93 5.70 11.96
CA ARG A 131 -4.75 4.95 12.45
C ARG A 131 -3.48 5.43 11.77
N ALA A 132 -3.50 5.65 10.47
CA ALA A 132 -2.35 6.22 9.76
C ALA A 132 -1.87 7.54 10.34
N SER A 133 -2.79 8.43 10.75
CA SER A 133 -2.45 9.72 11.33
C SER A 133 -1.74 9.64 12.69
N GLU A 134 -1.83 8.51 13.36
CA GLU A 134 -1.19 8.24 14.65
C GLU A 134 0.20 7.61 14.51
N MET A 135 0.57 7.19 13.29
CA MET A 135 1.87 6.58 12.99
C MET A 135 2.94 7.66 12.86
N ALA A 136 3.99 7.59 13.67
CA ALA A 136 5.06 8.61 13.72
C ALA A 136 5.84 8.76 12.40
N HIS A 137 5.80 7.74 11.54
CA HIS A 137 6.45 7.74 10.22
C HIS A 137 5.54 8.27 9.10
N VAL A 138 4.30 8.67 9.40
CA VAL A 138 3.39 9.30 8.43
C VAL A 138 3.50 10.82 8.54
N GLY A 139 3.96 11.45 7.47
CA GLY A 139 4.21 12.90 7.41
C GLY A 139 3.05 13.71 6.85
N SER A 140 2.23 13.11 5.99
CA SER A 140 1.03 13.77 5.46
C SER A 140 0.04 12.76 4.91
N ILE A 141 -1.24 13.11 4.95
CA ILE A 141 -2.32 12.36 4.31
C ILE A 141 -3.10 13.33 3.45
N VAL A 142 -3.19 13.04 2.17
CA VAL A 142 -4.03 13.76 1.21
C VAL A 142 -5.17 12.85 0.83
N GLN A 143 -6.39 13.29 1.06
CA GLN A 143 -7.61 12.53 0.77
C GLN A 143 -8.39 13.19 -0.35
N LEU A 144 -8.51 12.50 -1.46
CA LEU A 144 -9.38 12.82 -2.59
C LEU A 144 -10.67 12.02 -2.43
N ALA A 145 -11.65 12.62 -1.75
CA ALA A 145 -12.98 12.04 -1.63
C ALA A 145 -13.93 12.62 -2.69
N ALA A 146 -14.96 11.88 -3.05
CA ALA A 146 -15.94 12.31 -4.06
C ALA A 146 -16.58 13.68 -3.79
N VAL A 147 -16.52 14.18 -2.56
CA VAL A 147 -17.14 15.43 -2.12
C VAL A 147 -16.15 16.45 -1.55
N SER A 148 -14.87 16.12 -1.32
CA SER A 148 -13.90 17.05 -0.73
C SER A 148 -12.45 16.63 -0.91
N LEU A 149 -11.56 17.63 -0.91
CA LEU A 149 -10.12 17.42 -0.73
C LEU A 149 -9.77 17.73 0.72
N ARG A 150 -9.06 16.84 1.39
CA ARG A 150 -8.52 17.03 2.74
C ARG A 150 -7.03 16.80 2.78
N ILE A 151 -6.34 17.60 3.58
CA ILE A 151 -4.91 17.45 3.84
C ILE A 151 -4.70 17.43 5.35
N TRP A 152 -4.12 16.35 5.85
CA TRP A 152 -3.70 16.23 7.22
C TRP A 152 -2.17 16.26 7.31
N ARG A 153 -1.66 16.90 8.36
CA ARG A 153 -0.23 16.91 8.73
C ARG A 153 -0.10 16.77 10.23
N PRO A 154 0.91 16.05 10.73
CA PRO A 154 1.15 15.97 12.17
C PRO A 154 1.48 17.37 12.73
N PRO A 155 1.19 17.62 14.00
CA PRO A 155 1.68 18.81 14.70
C PRO A 155 3.21 18.88 14.60
N ALA A 156 3.75 20.10 14.49
CA ALA A 156 5.20 20.32 14.29
C ALA A 156 6.09 19.69 15.37
N GLU A 157 5.57 19.48 16.57
CA GLU A 157 6.26 18.89 17.70
C GLU A 157 6.46 17.37 17.59
N THR A 158 5.72 16.69 16.72
CA THR A 158 5.75 15.23 16.56
C THR A 158 6.79 14.76 15.56
N MET A 159 7.36 15.66 14.78
CA MET A 159 8.41 15.35 13.81
C MET A 159 9.78 15.24 14.51
N GLN A 160 10.03 14.10 15.16
CA GLN A 160 11.34 13.82 15.74
C GLN A 160 12.39 13.57 14.64
N SER A 161 13.62 14.09 14.92
CA SER A 161 14.80 13.95 14.06
C SER A 161 15.14 12.48 13.74
N PRO A 162 15.58 12.18 12.51
CA PRO A 162 15.74 10.82 12.00
C PRO A 162 17.09 10.18 12.40
N SER A 163 17.26 9.78 13.66
CA SER A 163 18.55 9.20 14.10
C SER A 163 18.66 7.67 14.02
N SER A 164 17.67 6.97 13.47
CA SER A 164 17.75 5.51 13.36
C SER A 164 16.93 4.93 12.16
N ARG A 165 17.12 5.49 10.97
CA ARG A 165 16.38 5.05 9.78
C ARG A 165 17.19 4.08 8.93
N ARG A 166 16.61 2.94 8.55
CA ARG A 166 17.18 2.03 7.55
C ARG A 166 17.06 2.66 6.15
N ARG A 167 18.14 2.61 5.36
CA ARG A 167 18.10 3.08 3.96
C ARG A 167 17.43 2.05 3.08
N ILE A 168 16.38 2.44 2.40
CA ILE A 168 15.95 1.74 1.21
C ILE A 168 16.96 2.14 0.14
N SER A 169 17.82 1.20 -0.29
CA SER A 169 18.68 1.46 -1.42
C SER A 169 17.81 1.76 -2.64
N PRO A 170 18.13 2.82 -3.41
CA PRO A 170 17.43 3.02 -4.67
C PRO A 170 17.60 1.76 -5.50
N LEU A 171 16.51 1.27 -6.09
CA LEU A 171 16.49 0.16 -7.04
C LEU A 171 17.64 0.34 -8.04
N ARG A 172 18.76 -0.33 -7.79
CA ARG A 172 19.75 -0.52 -8.83
C ARG A 172 19.19 -1.61 -9.75
N ALA A 173 18.74 -1.19 -10.92
CA ALA A 173 18.47 -2.11 -12.01
C ALA A 173 19.71 -3.01 -12.18
N ALA A 174 19.60 -4.27 -11.77
CA ALA A 174 20.62 -5.26 -12.05
C ALA A 174 20.50 -5.65 -13.53
N VAL A 175 21.11 -4.86 -14.39
CA VAL A 175 21.31 -5.24 -15.78
C VAL A 175 22.29 -6.40 -15.80
N LYS A 176 21.80 -7.63 -15.84
CA LYS A 176 22.58 -8.77 -16.32
C LYS A 176 22.67 -8.63 -17.84
N ARG A 177 23.79 -8.13 -18.35
CA ARG A 177 24.18 -8.34 -19.75
C ARG A 177 24.54 -9.82 -19.90
N GLN A 178 23.81 -10.54 -20.70
CA GLN A 178 24.29 -11.74 -21.38
C GLN A 178 24.89 -11.35 -22.74
#